data_482915b9d0de136f94a49b02f73d0245
#
_entry.id   482915b9d0de136f94a49b02f73d0245
#
_cell.length_a   1.000
_cell.length_b   1.000
_cell.length_c   1.000
_cell.angle_alpha   90.00
_cell.angle_beta   90.00
_cell.angle_gamma   90.00
#
_symmetry.space_group_name_H-M   'P 1'
#
loop_
_entity.id
_entity.type
_entity.pdbx_description
1 polymer ?
#
loop_
_entity_poly.entity_id
_entity_poly.type
_entity_poly.pdbx_seq_one_letter_code
_entity_poly.pdbx_strand_id
1 'polypeptide(L)'
;MLRTIGLGICEQRQTRVLLLRFLKGPGRAYDEDAAIEALQQGFPHLIDHLRTGRADHFTAEEATRFDRDEAERGWVIAKGAIASALYSVVVLDELNPVLDLGLLDVQDVVRTLIKRPSGMEVIVTGRAAPAPL
;
A
#
# COMPACT_ATOMS: atom_id res chain seq x y z
N MET A 1 -1.78 11.51 -0.89
CA MET A 1 -1.51 11.06 -2.28
C MET A 1 -1.85 12.12 -3.33
N LEU A 2 -3.10 12.51 -3.50
CA LEU A 2 -3.50 13.47 -4.55
C LEU A 2 -2.81 14.83 -4.43
N ARG A 3 -2.64 15.33 -3.22
CA ARG A 3 -1.90 16.58 -2.97
C ARG A 3 -0.45 16.49 -3.45
N THR A 4 0.23 15.40 -3.16
CA THR A 4 1.62 15.19 -3.58
C THR A 4 1.76 15.11 -5.09
N ILE A 5 0.83 14.44 -5.76
CA ILE A 5 0.78 14.38 -7.23
C ILE A 5 0.54 15.78 -7.80
N GLY A 6 -0.43 16.53 -7.24
CA GLY A 6 -0.72 17.90 -7.65
C GLY A 6 0.49 18.83 -7.52
N LEU A 7 1.23 18.75 -6.42
CA LEU A 7 2.47 19.51 -6.23
C LEU A 7 3.54 19.09 -7.24
N GLY A 8 3.70 17.80 -7.51
CA GLY A 8 4.63 17.29 -8.50
C GLY A 8 4.35 17.81 -9.90
N ILE A 9 3.07 17.89 -10.29
CA ILE A 9 2.64 18.45 -11.58
C ILE A 9 2.90 19.95 -11.64
N CYS A 10 2.44 20.70 -10.64
CA CYS A 10 2.54 22.16 -10.62
C CYS A 10 3.98 22.67 -10.51
N GLU A 11 4.83 21.97 -9.77
CA GLU A 11 6.22 22.35 -9.52
C GLU A 11 7.22 21.64 -10.43
N GLN A 12 6.76 20.84 -11.39
CA GLN A 12 7.56 20.01 -12.30
C GLN A 12 8.54 19.10 -11.56
N ARG A 13 8.16 18.63 -10.34
CA ARG A 13 8.95 17.68 -9.57
C ARG A 13 8.77 16.28 -10.13
N GLN A 14 9.84 15.49 -10.09
CA GLN A 14 9.75 14.04 -10.31
C GLN A 14 9.16 13.39 -9.06
N THR A 15 7.83 13.27 -9.00
CA THR A 15 7.11 12.65 -7.91
C THR A 15 6.63 11.27 -8.35
N ARG A 16 6.95 10.24 -7.59
CA ARG A 16 6.42 8.88 -7.78
C ARG A 16 5.67 8.44 -6.53
N VAL A 17 4.53 7.85 -6.75
CA VAL A 17 3.66 7.32 -5.70
C VAL A 17 3.47 5.82 -5.94
N LEU A 18 3.69 5.01 -4.92
CA LEU A 18 3.26 3.62 -4.90
C LEU A 18 1.96 3.53 -4.13
N LEU A 19 0.92 2.99 -4.76
CA LEU A 19 -0.32 2.60 -4.10
C LEU A 19 -0.39 1.08 -4.06
N LEU A 20 -0.15 0.50 -2.89
CA LEU A 20 -0.26 -0.93 -2.65
C LEU A 20 -1.50 -1.18 -1.80
N ARG A 21 -2.43 -1.96 -2.34
CA ARG A 21 -3.72 -2.25 -1.72
C ARG A 21 -3.75 -3.72 -1.30
N PHE A 22 -3.74 -3.95 0.01
CA PHE A 22 -3.92 -5.26 0.61
C PHE A 22 -5.40 -5.66 0.62
N LEU A 23 -5.70 -6.94 0.70
CA LEU A 23 -7.05 -7.48 0.79
C LEU A 23 -7.98 -7.05 -0.37
N LYS A 24 -7.41 -6.78 -1.53
CA LYS A 24 -8.08 -6.27 -2.73
C LYS A 24 -7.78 -7.17 -3.94
N GLY A 25 -7.98 -8.48 -3.79
CA GLY A 25 -7.67 -9.46 -4.83
C GLY A 25 -8.44 -9.26 -6.14
N PRO A 26 -8.08 -10.02 -7.18
CA PRO A 26 -8.75 -9.98 -8.47
C PRO A 26 -10.19 -10.50 -8.39
N GLY A 27 -11.00 -10.23 -9.40
CA GLY A 27 -12.38 -10.71 -9.50
C GLY A 27 -13.42 -9.76 -8.91
N ARG A 28 -13.01 -8.64 -8.33
CA ARG A 28 -13.91 -7.58 -7.86
C ARG A 28 -13.40 -6.22 -8.35
N ALA A 29 -14.33 -5.42 -8.88
CA ALA A 29 -14.07 -4.01 -9.17
C ALA A 29 -14.38 -3.17 -7.92
N TYR A 30 -13.59 -2.14 -7.70
CA TYR A 30 -13.77 -1.16 -6.64
C TYR A 30 -14.01 0.21 -7.28
N ASP A 31 -14.83 1.05 -6.64
CA ASP A 31 -15.25 2.34 -7.19
C ASP A 31 -14.06 3.25 -7.51
N GLU A 32 -13.02 3.18 -6.71
CA GLU A 32 -11.81 3.97 -6.91
C GLU A 32 -10.90 3.50 -8.05
N ASP A 33 -11.10 2.29 -8.58
CA ASP A 33 -10.24 1.72 -9.63
C ASP A 33 -10.26 2.58 -10.90
N ALA A 34 -11.44 3.06 -11.29
CA ALA A 34 -11.58 3.93 -12.46
C ALA A 34 -10.80 5.25 -12.30
N ALA A 35 -10.81 5.83 -11.11
CA ALA A 35 -10.07 7.05 -10.82
C ALA A 35 -8.55 6.81 -10.87
N ILE A 36 -8.09 5.69 -10.32
CA ILE A 36 -6.68 5.30 -10.37
C ILE A 36 -6.22 5.09 -11.82
N GLU A 37 -7.01 4.37 -12.61
CA GLU A 37 -6.72 4.16 -14.04
C GLU A 37 -6.64 5.47 -14.81
N ALA A 38 -7.57 6.39 -14.59
CA ALA A 38 -7.57 7.70 -15.23
C ALA A 38 -6.30 8.50 -14.88
N LEU A 39 -5.87 8.45 -13.62
CA LEU A 39 -4.63 9.09 -13.18
C LEU A 39 -3.39 8.44 -13.83
N GLN A 40 -3.36 7.11 -13.94
CA GLN A 40 -2.26 6.40 -14.58
C GLN A 40 -2.19 6.70 -16.09
N GLN A 41 -3.33 6.81 -16.76
CA GLN A 41 -3.39 7.18 -18.19
C GLN A 41 -2.92 8.61 -18.43
N GLY A 42 -3.34 9.55 -17.58
CA GLY A 42 -2.93 10.94 -17.67
C GLY A 42 -1.47 11.20 -17.28
N PHE A 43 -0.97 10.41 -16.33
CA PHE A 43 0.38 10.57 -15.74
C PHE A 43 1.06 9.22 -15.56
N PRO A 44 1.50 8.55 -16.65
CA PRO A 44 1.89 7.13 -16.63
C PRO A 44 3.09 6.79 -15.76
N HIS A 45 3.90 7.78 -15.36
CA HIS A 45 5.08 7.54 -14.53
C HIS A 45 4.93 8.02 -13.08
N LEU A 46 3.75 8.53 -12.69
CA LEU A 46 3.55 9.08 -11.35
C LEU A 46 3.03 8.06 -10.35
N ILE A 47 2.18 7.12 -10.78
CA ILE A 47 1.50 6.18 -9.89
C ILE A 47 1.76 4.75 -10.34
N ASP A 48 2.40 3.98 -9.47
CA ASP A 48 2.43 2.52 -9.56
C ASP A 48 1.34 1.97 -8.64
N HIS A 49 0.49 1.11 -9.16
CA HIS A 49 -0.63 0.51 -8.43
C HIS A 49 -0.54 -1.00 -8.42
N LEU A 50 -0.63 -1.59 -7.24
CA LEU A 50 -0.62 -3.03 -7.05
C LEU A 50 -1.69 -3.44 -6.05
N ARG A 51 -2.30 -4.60 -6.28
CA ARG A 51 -3.26 -5.24 -5.36
C ARG A 51 -2.80 -6.62 -4.97
N THR A 52 -3.04 -6.99 -3.72
CA THR A 52 -2.77 -8.34 -3.19
C THR A 52 -3.98 -8.86 -2.40
N GLY A 53 -4.00 -10.15 -2.15
CA GLY A 53 -5.05 -10.79 -1.37
C GLY A 53 -6.17 -11.37 -2.22
N ARG A 54 -7.28 -11.68 -1.55
CA ARG A 54 -8.54 -12.11 -2.18
C ARG A 54 -9.62 -11.04 -2.00
N ALA A 55 -10.66 -11.10 -2.85
CA ALA A 55 -11.73 -10.11 -2.83
C ALA A 55 -12.73 -10.31 -1.69
N ASP A 56 -12.84 -11.53 -1.15
CA ASP A 56 -13.81 -11.87 -0.12
C ASP A 56 -13.36 -11.38 1.26
N HIS A 57 -14.32 -10.99 2.09
CA HIS A 57 -14.07 -10.73 3.51
C HIS A 57 -13.90 -12.04 4.27
N PHE A 58 -13.00 -12.04 5.26
CA PHE A 58 -12.76 -13.19 6.12
C PHE A 58 -12.30 -12.74 7.51
N THR A 59 -12.49 -13.63 8.48
CA THR A 59 -12.03 -13.45 9.86
C THR A 59 -10.63 -14.06 10.03
N ALA A 60 -10.00 -13.82 11.20
CA ALA A 60 -8.69 -14.41 11.51
C ALA A 60 -8.73 -15.96 11.49
N GLU A 61 -9.85 -16.55 11.93
CA GLU A 61 -10.04 -18.00 11.93
C GLU A 61 -10.24 -18.57 10.52
N GLU A 62 -10.74 -17.78 9.60
CA GLU A 62 -10.96 -18.15 8.19
C GLU A 62 -9.74 -17.91 7.32
N ALA A 63 -8.71 -17.24 7.84
CA ALA A 63 -7.50 -16.93 7.10
C ALA A 63 -6.75 -18.22 6.71
N THR A 64 -6.40 -18.31 5.44
CA THR A 64 -5.69 -19.44 4.86
C THR A 64 -4.22 -19.13 4.63
N ARG A 65 -3.45 -20.15 4.25
CA ARG A 65 -2.07 -19.95 3.82
C ARG A 65 -1.98 -18.99 2.64
N PHE A 66 -2.93 -19.08 1.69
CA PHE A 66 -3.00 -18.14 0.57
C PHE A 66 -3.06 -16.68 1.04
N ASP A 67 -3.89 -16.39 2.05
CA ASP A 67 -4.02 -15.04 2.59
C ASP A 67 -2.71 -14.54 3.20
N ARG A 68 -2.00 -15.42 3.92
CA ARG A 68 -0.68 -15.11 4.48
C ARG A 68 0.35 -14.86 3.39
N ASP A 69 0.42 -15.74 2.40
CA ASP A 69 1.38 -15.64 1.29
C ASP A 69 1.14 -14.35 0.48
N GLU A 70 -0.11 -13.97 0.26
CA GLU A 70 -0.46 -12.73 -0.42
C GLU A 70 -0.09 -11.48 0.40
N ALA A 71 -0.34 -11.49 1.71
CA ALA A 71 0.08 -10.42 2.59
C ALA A 71 1.62 -10.27 2.61
N GLU A 72 2.34 -11.39 2.71
CA GLU A 72 3.80 -11.43 2.64
C GLU A 72 4.31 -10.91 1.30
N ARG A 73 3.71 -11.31 0.19
CA ARG A 73 4.06 -10.83 -1.15
C ARG A 73 3.94 -9.31 -1.23
N GLY A 74 2.82 -8.77 -0.78
CA GLY A 74 2.61 -7.31 -0.75
C GLY A 74 3.62 -6.62 0.15
N TRP A 75 3.90 -7.18 1.32
CA TRP A 75 4.83 -6.60 2.27
C TRP A 75 6.28 -6.62 1.77
N VAL A 76 6.71 -7.68 1.12
CA VAL A 76 8.04 -7.75 0.48
C VAL A 76 8.19 -6.65 -0.57
N ILE A 77 7.17 -6.43 -1.40
CA ILE A 77 7.16 -5.35 -2.39
C ILE A 77 7.22 -3.98 -1.71
N ALA A 78 6.44 -3.77 -0.65
CA ALA A 78 6.43 -2.52 0.11
C ALA A 78 7.80 -2.23 0.74
N LYS A 79 8.43 -3.22 1.37
CA LYS A 79 9.79 -3.07 1.94
C LYS A 79 10.81 -2.70 0.88
N GLY A 80 10.77 -3.37 -0.26
CA GLY A 80 11.66 -3.06 -1.39
C GLY A 80 11.46 -1.65 -1.92
N ALA A 81 10.21 -1.22 -2.06
CA ALA A 81 9.88 0.13 -2.51
C ALA A 81 10.37 1.20 -1.52
N ILE A 82 10.16 0.98 -0.22
CA ILE A 82 10.64 1.89 0.83
C ILE A 82 12.17 1.96 0.83
N ALA A 83 12.86 0.83 0.74
CA ALA A 83 14.31 0.78 0.72
C ALA A 83 14.91 1.42 -0.54
N SER A 84 14.22 1.36 -1.68
CA SER A 84 14.69 1.90 -2.95
C SER A 84 14.82 3.43 -2.97
N ALA A 85 14.08 4.14 -2.13
CA ALA A 85 13.95 5.59 -2.11
C ALA A 85 13.47 6.21 -3.44
N LEU A 86 12.86 5.40 -4.32
CA LEU A 86 12.35 5.86 -5.63
C LEU A 86 10.99 6.55 -5.55
N TYR A 87 10.27 6.37 -4.44
CA TYR A 87 8.94 6.93 -4.24
C TYR A 87 8.97 8.09 -3.25
N SER A 88 8.25 9.15 -3.55
CA SER A 88 8.00 10.24 -2.61
C SER A 88 6.95 9.88 -1.58
N VAL A 89 5.96 9.09 -2.01
CA VAL A 89 4.86 8.60 -1.16
C VAL A 89 4.65 7.11 -1.42
N VAL A 90 4.50 6.36 -0.35
CA VAL A 90 4.05 4.97 -0.38
C VAL A 90 2.74 4.87 0.41
N VAL A 91 1.67 4.45 -0.26
CA VAL A 91 0.37 4.22 0.37
C VAL A 91 0.17 2.73 0.54
N LEU A 92 -0.02 2.31 1.79
CA LEU A 92 -0.28 0.92 2.18
C LEU A 92 -1.74 0.83 2.62
N ASP A 93 -2.61 0.67 1.62
CA ASP A 93 -4.06 0.65 1.81
C ASP A 93 -4.49 -0.70 2.40
N GLU A 94 -5.31 -0.66 3.45
CA GLU A 94 -5.78 -1.82 4.21
C GLU A 94 -4.66 -2.61 4.93
N LEU A 95 -3.52 -2.00 5.23
CA LEU A 95 -2.47 -2.66 6.03
C LEU A 95 -2.91 -2.90 7.48
N ASN A 96 -3.65 -1.97 8.08
CA ASN A 96 -4.12 -2.14 9.46
C ASN A 96 -4.96 -3.43 9.64
N PRO A 97 -5.96 -3.72 8.79
CA PRO A 97 -6.67 -5.00 8.86
C PRO A 97 -5.78 -6.23 8.67
N VAL A 98 -4.77 -6.14 7.80
CA VAL A 98 -3.81 -7.25 7.61
C VAL A 98 -3.07 -7.55 8.91
N LEU A 99 -2.66 -6.52 9.63
CA LEU A 99 -2.00 -6.67 10.94
C LEU A 99 -2.96 -7.18 12.01
N ASP A 100 -4.20 -6.68 12.04
CA ASP A 100 -5.24 -7.14 12.96
C ASP A 100 -5.59 -8.62 12.75
N LEU A 101 -5.60 -9.08 11.49
CA LEU A 101 -5.78 -10.49 11.14
C LEU A 101 -4.57 -11.38 11.46
N GLY A 102 -3.47 -10.81 11.91
CA GLY A 102 -2.26 -11.55 12.23
C GLY A 102 -1.52 -12.13 11.01
N LEU A 103 -1.70 -11.54 9.84
CA LEU A 103 -1.09 -12.04 8.59
C LEU A 103 0.37 -11.58 8.42
N LEU A 104 0.78 -10.52 9.11
CA LEU A 104 2.14 -10.00 9.11
C LEU A 104 2.61 -9.71 10.54
N ASP A 105 3.92 -9.68 10.72
CA ASP A 105 4.53 -9.28 12.00
C ASP A 105 4.51 -7.75 12.15
N VAL A 106 3.77 -7.27 13.16
CA VAL A 106 3.66 -5.85 13.51
C VAL A 106 5.05 -5.23 13.78
N GLN A 107 5.93 -5.96 14.44
CA GLN A 107 7.26 -5.44 14.78
C GLN A 107 8.13 -5.23 13.54
N ASP A 108 8.03 -6.12 12.55
CA ASP A 108 8.73 -5.93 11.28
C ASP A 108 8.21 -4.70 10.53
N VAL A 109 6.90 -4.50 10.52
CA VAL A 109 6.27 -3.32 9.92
C VAL A 109 6.75 -2.04 10.61
N VAL A 110 6.67 -1.98 11.92
CA VAL A 110 7.10 -0.80 12.70
C VAL A 110 8.58 -0.48 12.45
N ARG A 111 9.46 -1.49 12.51
CA ARG A 111 10.89 -1.29 12.25
C ARG A 111 11.13 -0.72 10.84
N THR A 112 10.44 -1.25 9.85
CA THR A 112 10.56 -0.79 8.46
C THR A 112 10.12 0.66 8.31
N LEU A 113 8.98 1.02 8.89
CA LEU A 113 8.44 2.37 8.81
C LEU A 113 9.33 3.40 9.53
N ILE A 114 9.90 3.03 10.68
CA ILE A 114 10.83 3.91 11.42
C ILE A 114 12.10 4.18 10.59
N LYS A 115 12.59 3.17 9.89
CA LYS A 115 13.83 3.25 9.11
C LYS A 115 13.63 3.79 7.68
N ARG A 116 12.44 4.22 7.33
CA ARG A 116 12.20 4.75 5.97
C ARG A 116 13.13 5.91 5.64
N PRO A 117 13.46 6.10 4.35
CA PRO A 117 14.28 7.23 3.92
C PRO A 117 13.71 8.58 4.36
N SER A 118 14.59 9.51 4.69
CA SER A 118 14.20 10.89 5.00
C SER A 118 13.50 11.52 3.79
N GLY A 119 12.38 12.19 4.03
CA GLY A 119 11.59 12.84 2.98
C GLY A 119 10.57 11.93 2.30
N MET A 120 10.59 10.61 2.56
CA MET A 120 9.53 9.71 2.11
C MET A 120 8.35 9.76 3.07
N GLU A 121 7.16 9.98 2.53
CA GLU A 121 5.91 9.88 3.26
C GLU A 121 5.32 8.47 3.09
N VAL A 122 4.92 7.84 4.18
CA VAL A 122 4.23 6.56 4.15
C VAL A 122 2.87 6.73 4.81
N ILE A 123 1.82 6.38 4.08
CA ILE A 123 0.43 6.46 4.54
C ILE A 123 -0.08 5.04 4.72
N VAL A 124 -0.55 4.73 5.92
CA VAL A 124 -1.18 3.44 6.26
C VAL A 124 -2.64 3.67 6.51
N THR A 125 -3.50 2.84 5.91
CA THR A 125 -4.95 2.96 6.09
C THR A 125 -5.57 1.69 6.64
N GLY A 126 -6.85 1.79 6.98
CA GLY A 126 -7.66 0.70 7.48
C GLY A 126 -8.03 0.86 8.95
N ARG A 127 -8.99 0.04 9.39
CA ARG A 127 -9.45 -0.01 10.78
C ARG A 127 -8.49 -0.81 11.64
N ALA A 128 -8.66 -0.71 12.96
CA ALA A 128 -7.96 -1.54 13.94
C ALA A 128 -6.42 -1.40 13.87
N ALA A 129 -5.90 -0.19 13.74
CA ALA A 129 -4.46 0.04 13.77
C ALA A 129 -3.87 -0.49 15.10
N PRO A 130 -2.81 -1.33 15.05
CA PRO A 130 -2.16 -1.80 16.25
C PRO A 130 -1.51 -0.64 17.02
N ALA A 131 -1.50 -0.74 18.36
CA ALA A 131 -0.99 0.33 19.22
C ALA A 131 0.46 0.80 18.91
N PRO A 132 1.39 -0.08 18.47
CA PRO A 132 2.74 0.36 18.10
C PRO A 132 2.82 1.17 16.79
N LEU A 133 1.77 1.13 15.98
CA LEU A 133 1.75 1.79 14.68
C LEU A 133 1.22 3.23 14.80
#